data_709e6c12f5de3427c1fab52a149b7468
#
_entry.id   709e6c12f5de3427c1fab52a149b7468
#
_cell.length_a   1.000
_cell.length_b   1.000
_cell.length_c   1.000
_cell.angle_alpha   90.00
_cell.angle_beta   90.00
_cell.angle_gamma   90.00
#
_symmetry.space_group_name_H-M   'P 1'
#
loop_
_entity.id
_entity.type
_entity.pdbx_description
1 polymer ?
#
loop_
_entity_poly.entity_id
_entity_poly.type
_entity_poly.pdbx_seq_one_letter_code
_entity_poly.pdbx_strand_id
1 'polypeptide(L)'
;MRAALVAALAWRDYRADARLSACSVLALVAVIAPLLVLFGLKFGLISSLTERLEQDPTVREIIPLGGGRFSAAYIAELGRREEVAFALPRTRQIAATADLSTGKQGLALTVEMLPTAEGDPLLGGLPAPIGLAAMLLSQTVAEKLGVRAGDWLEVSVSRQVAGRVESQHTQIQVQAVLPLEAFGRDALFAPLGLLEAAEDYRDGRGVPLLGWRGESTGSSAQRVYPAFRLYARELSDVESVRRYFAERGLLVSTQAQTIAQVQSLSSNLSIVFWIIAALALAGAFAAIFAGALAAVERKRRELSVLRLLGLGTAALLLFVVLQALYSGLFAVALSVALYAVAEQGLNYLLVQVAGEYASQLLWRHYLLALFSVLVACTLAAALGGWRVARIEASQGIRNV
;
A
#
# COMPACT_ATOMS: atom_id res chain seq x y z
N MET A 1 -17.89 -46.59 10.85
CA MET A 1 -19.35 -46.66 10.73
C MET A 1 -20.11 -45.80 11.76
N ARG A 2 -19.79 -45.82 13.06
CA ARG A 2 -20.55 -45.03 14.08
C ARG A 2 -20.46 -43.49 13.88
N ALA A 3 -19.31 -42.91 13.50
CA ALA A 3 -19.17 -41.46 13.29
C ALA A 3 -20.01 -40.94 12.11
N ALA A 4 -20.06 -41.66 11.01
CA ALA A 4 -20.87 -41.28 9.83
C ALA A 4 -22.38 -41.31 10.14
N LEU A 5 -22.82 -42.27 10.95
CA LEU A 5 -24.20 -42.38 11.39
C LEU A 5 -24.56 -41.22 12.31
N VAL A 6 -23.68 -40.84 13.26
CA VAL A 6 -23.86 -39.67 14.15
C VAL A 6 -23.92 -38.39 13.31
N ALA A 7 -23.08 -38.22 12.30
CA ALA A 7 -23.09 -37.06 11.41
C ALA A 7 -24.42 -36.96 10.63
N ALA A 8 -24.92 -38.07 10.09
CA ALA A 8 -26.19 -38.08 9.38
C ALA A 8 -27.37 -37.78 10.28
N LEU A 9 -27.37 -38.31 11.54
CA LEU A 9 -28.36 -37.98 12.54
C LEU A 9 -28.31 -36.50 12.94
N ALA A 10 -27.11 -35.96 13.19
CA ALA A 10 -26.93 -34.55 13.55
C ALA A 10 -27.42 -33.61 12.44
N TRP A 11 -27.19 -33.97 11.17
CA TRP A 11 -27.69 -33.22 10.02
C TRP A 11 -29.21 -33.26 9.88
N ARG A 12 -29.84 -34.45 10.04
CA ARG A 12 -31.30 -34.57 9.99
C ARG A 12 -31.97 -33.77 11.09
N ASP A 13 -31.45 -33.88 12.28
CA ASP A 13 -31.95 -33.15 13.46
C ASP A 13 -31.78 -31.63 13.29
N TYR A 14 -30.62 -31.19 12.80
CA TYR A 14 -30.35 -29.78 12.48
C TYR A 14 -31.37 -29.20 11.50
N ARG A 15 -31.79 -29.99 10.49
CA ARG A 15 -32.82 -29.60 9.52
C ARG A 15 -34.24 -29.65 10.13
N ALA A 16 -34.51 -30.58 11.00
CA ALA A 16 -35.81 -30.68 11.67
C ALA A 16 -36.09 -29.46 12.56
N ASP A 17 -35.05 -28.96 13.26
CA ASP A 17 -35.09 -27.77 14.10
C ASP A 17 -34.66 -26.48 13.34
N ALA A 18 -35.07 -26.33 12.10
CA ALA A 18 -34.57 -25.25 11.21
C ALA A 18 -34.73 -23.84 11.80
N ARG A 19 -35.82 -23.58 12.52
CA ARG A 19 -36.03 -22.26 13.14
C ARG A 19 -34.99 -21.92 14.22
N LEU A 20 -34.65 -22.87 15.06
CA LEU A 20 -33.69 -22.73 16.16
C LEU A 20 -32.26 -22.66 15.60
N SER A 21 -31.97 -23.51 14.57
CA SER A 21 -30.71 -23.49 13.86
C SER A 21 -30.48 -22.14 13.14
N ALA A 22 -31.53 -21.60 12.51
CA ALA A 22 -31.48 -20.27 11.89
C ALA A 22 -31.21 -19.16 12.91
N CYS A 23 -31.87 -19.17 14.08
CA CYS A 23 -31.58 -18.20 15.12
C CYS A 23 -30.11 -18.26 15.60
N SER A 24 -29.56 -19.47 15.73
CA SER A 24 -28.16 -19.66 16.12
C SER A 24 -27.20 -19.14 15.03
N VAL A 25 -27.50 -19.40 13.76
CA VAL A 25 -26.74 -18.88 12.61
C VAL A 25 -26.80 -17.36 12.58
N LEU A 26 -27.99 -16.77 12.68
CA LEU A 26 -28.16 -15.30 12.65
C LEU A 26 -27.45 -14.61 13.82
N ALA A 27 -27.46 -15.20 15.01
CA ALA A 27 -26.73 -14.68 16.17
C ALA A 27 -25.22 -14.63 15.91
N LEU A 28 -24.66 -15.66 15.26
CA LEU A 28 -23.25 -15.68 14.85
C LEU A 28 -22.97 -14.70 13.71
N VAL A 29 -23.84 -14.63 12.73
CA VAL A 29 -23.73 -13.66 11.61
C VAL A 29 -23.70 -12.22 12.13
N ALA A 30 -24.54 -11.90 13.11
CA ALA A 30 -24.58 -10.56 13.71
C ALA A 30 -23.24 -10.14 14.36
N VAL A 31 -22.39 -11.11 14.71
CA VAL A 31 -21.05 -10.86 15.24
C VAL A 31 -19.99 -10.90 14.14
N ILE A 32 -20.05 -11.90 13.25
CA ILE A 32 -19.01 -12.17 12.26
C ILE A 32 -19.09 -11.16 11.11
N ALA A 33 -20.27 -10.83 10.60
CA ALA A 33 -20.41 -9.96 9.44
C ALA A 33 -19.88 -8.52 9.67
N PRO A 34 -20.24 -7.82 10.77
CA PRO A 34 -19.64 -6.52 11.08
C PRO A 34 -18.12 -6.58 11.26
N LEU A 35 -17.62 -7.69 11.84
CA LEU A 35 -16.19 -7.88 12.02
C LEU A 35 -15.47 -7.98 10.67
N LEU A 36 -16.01 -8.75 9.71
CA LEU A 36 -15.44 -8.83 8.35
C LEU A 36 -15.44 -7.46 7.65
N VAL A 37 -16.51 -6.68 7.80
CA VAL A 37 -16.58 -5.32 7.24
C VAL A 37 -15.50 -4.41 7.85
N LEU A 38 -15.34 -4.44 9.18
CA LEU A 38 -14.30 -3.67 9.86
C LEU A 38 -12.89 -4.08 9.41
N PHE A 39 -12.62 -5.38 9.28
CA PHE A 39 -11.35 -5.87 8.76
C PHE A 39 -11.14 -5.47 7.31
N GLY A 40 -12.18 -5.56 6.46
CA GLY A 40 -12.13 -5.13 5.07
C GLY A 40 -11.78 -3.65 4.93
N LEU A 41 -12.44 -2.80 5.70
CA LEU A 41 -12.14 -1.36 5.74
C LEU A 41 -10.71 -1.09 6.22
N LYS A 42 -10.28 -1.77 7.29
CA LYS A 42 -8.90 -1.62 7.78
C LYS A 42 -7.88 -1.95 6.69
N PHE A 43 -8.00 -3.16 6.09
CA PHE A 43 -7.04 -3.60 5.10
C PHE A 43 -7.12 -2.79 3.82
N GLY A 44 -8.31 -2.40 3.36
CA GLY A 44 -8.50 -1.54 2.21
C GLY A 44 -7.85 -0.17 2.41
N LEU A 45 -8.17 0.52 3.50
CA LEU A 45 -7.62 1.84 3.80
C LEU A 45 -6.10 1.83 3.96
N ILE A 46 -5.56 0.88 4.73
CA ILE A 46 -4.11 0.79 4.96
C ILE A 46 -3.38 0.42 3.67
N SER A 47 -3.92 -0.53 2.90
CA SER A 47 -3.35 -0.93 1.61
C SER A 47 -3.32 0.24 0.64
N SER A 48 -4.44 0.96 0.49
CA SER A 48 -4.54 2.13 -0.37
C SER A 48 -3.56 3.24 0.01
N LEU A 49 -3.45 3.57 1.32
CA LEU A 49 -2.49 4.57 1.79
C LEU A 49 -1.03 4.13 1.58
N THR A 50 -0.72 2.87 1.82
CA THR A 50 0.64 2.34 1.61
C THR A 50 0.99 2.31 0.13
N GLU A 51 0.06 1.86 -0.70
CA GLU A 51 0.25 1.79 -2.15
C GLU A 51 0.47 3.18 -2.76
N ARG A 52 -0.27 4.20 -2.32
CA ARG A 52 -0.02 5.59 -2.71
C ARG A 52 1.40 6.06 -2.36
N LEU A 53 1.87 5.74 -1.14
CA LEU A 53 3.23 6.09 -0.72
C LEU A 53 4.29 5.33 -1.50
N GLU A 54 4.03 4.09 -1.91
CA GLU A 54 4.95 3.27 -2.70
C GLU A 54 5.00 3.68 -4.17
N GLN A 55 3.84 4.06 -4.73
CA GLN A 55 3.72 4.47 -6.13
C GLN A 55 4.27 5.87 -6.39
N ASP A 56 4.27 6.77 -5.39
CA ASP A 56 4.82 8.10 -5.51
C ASP A 56 6.33 8.11 -5.23
N PRO A 57 7.19 8.18 -6.27
CA PRO A 57 8.63 8.20 -6.08
C PRO A 57 9.10 9.36 -5.21
N THR A 58 8.37 10.49 -5.20
CA THR A 58 8.76 11.70 -4.45
C THR A 58 8.72 11.49 -2.94
N VAL A 59 7.96 10.51 -2.46
CA VAL A 59 7.91 10.14 -1.03
C VAL A 59 9.24 9.57 -0.54
N ARG A 60 9.99 8.91 -1.45
CA ARG A 60 11.31 8.33 -1.17
C ARG A 60 12.45 9.29 -1.46
N GLU A 61 12.16 10.50 -1.93
CA GLU A 61 13.17 11.51 -2.23
C GLU A 61 13.77 12.09 -0.94
N ILE A 62 15.09 12.26 -0.95
CA ILE A 62 15.87 12.83 0.15
C ILE A 62 16.64 14.03 -0.42
N ILE A 63 16.26 15.22 0.04
CA ILE A 63 16.78 16.48 -0.47
C ILE A 63 17.67 17.11 0.60
N PRO A 64 18.96 17.38 0.33
CA PRO A 64 19.81 18.09 1.26
C PRO A 64 19.29 19.51 1.46
N LEU A 65 19.18 19.94 2.72
CA LEU A 65 18.81 21.30 3.10
C LEU A 65 20.06 22.16 3.23
N GLY A 66 20.02 23.31 2.59
CA GLY A 66 21.17 24.21 2.53
C GLY A 66 22.18 23.83 1.43
N GLY A 67 23.00 24.80 1.00
CA GLY A 67 24.05 24.58 0.02
C GLY A 67 25.23 23.81 0.61
N GLY A 68 25.50 22.62 0.10
CA GLY A 68 26.67 21.83 0.44
C GLY A 68 27.80 21.96 -0.60
N ARG A 69 28.90 21.24 -0.36
CA ARG A 69 30.01 21.06 -1.28
C ARG A 69 30.26 19.57 -1.49
N PHE A 70 29.49 18.97 -2.36
CA PHE A 70 29.52 17.52 -2.59
C PHE A 70 30.34 17.23 -3.86
N SER A 71 31.30 16.32 -3.76
CA SER A 71 32.02 15.83 -4.92
C SER A 71 31.19 14.77 -5.67
N ALA A 72 31.40 14.61 -6.96
CA ALA A 72 30.79 13.53 -7.74
C ALA A 72 31.09 12.15 -7.16
N ALA A 73 32.33 11.96 -6.65
CA ALA A 73 32.74 10.70 -6.02
C ALA A 73 31.93 10.38 -4.76
N TYR A 74 31.70 11.36 -3.90
CA TYR A 74 30.86 11.19 -2.71
C TYR A 74 29.41 10.81 -3.07
N ILE A 75 28.83 11.48 -4.09
CA ILE A 75 27.47 11.18 -4.52
C ILE A 75 27.38 9.77 -5.15
N ALA A 76 28.41 9.39 -5.91
CA ALA A 76 28.48 8.04 -6.47
C ALA A 76 28.64 6.97 -5.37
N GLU A 77 29.35 7.27 -4.26
CA GLU A 77 29.45 6.39 -3.10
C GLU A 77 28.06 6.24 -2.41
N LEU A 78 27.32 7.32 -2.28
CA LEU A 78 25.94 7.27 -1.76
C LEU A 78 25.05 6.35 -2.60
N GLY A 79 25.16 6.41 -3.92
CA GLY A 79 24.41 5.55 -4.84
C GLY A 79 24.75 4.06 -4.79
N ARG A 80 25.88 3.67 -4.15
CA ARG A 80 26.26 2.26 -3.98
C ARG A 80 25.73 1.64 -2.71
N ARG A 81 25.10 2.42 -1.84
CA ARG A 81 24.54 1.92 -0.59
C ARG A 81 23.32 1.05 -0.86
N GLU A 82 23.12 0.02 -0.04
CA GLU A 82 21.99 -0.90 -0.18
C GLU A 82 20.63 -0.20 -0.01
N GLU A 83 20.57 0.81 0.87
CA GLU A 83 19.35 1.56 1.17
C GLU A 83 19.00 2.61 0.10
N VAL A 84 19.89 2.84 -0.86
CA VAL A 84 19.74 3.87 -1.90
C VAL A 84 19.41 3.21 -3.25
N ALA A 85 18.34 3.67 -3.88
CA ALA A 85 17.98 3.24 -5.24
C ALA A 85 18.66 4.09 -6.31
N PHE A 86 18.80 5.40 -6.05
CA PHE A 86 19.32 6.34 -7.05
C PHE A 86 19.99 7.53 -6.36
N ALA A 87 21.11 7.99 -6.88
CA ALA A 87 21.78 9.21 -6.44
C ALA A 87 22.43 9.90 -7.64
N LEU A 88 22.14 11.21 -7.82
CA LEU A 88 22.70 11.99 -8.92
C LEU A 88 23.01 13.41 -8.43
N PRO A 89 24.15 14.01 -8.87
CA PRO A 89 24.45 15.41 -8.59
C PRO A 89 23.37 16.36 -9.11
N ARG A 90 23.17 17.48 -8.41
CA ARG A 90 22.30 18.57 -8.83
C ARG A 90 23.09 19.86 -8.88
N THR A 91 22.96 20.59 -9.99
CA THR A 91 23.55 21.91 -10.17
C THR A 91 22.80 22.96 -9.34
N ARG A 92 23.30 24.19 -9.29
CA ARG A 92 22.61 25.30 -8.59
C ARG A 92 21.20 25.50 -9.16
N GLN A 93 20.22 25.55 -8.30
CA GLN A 93 18.81 25.68 -8.69
C GLN A 93 18.54 26.91 -9.56
N ILE A 94 19.18 28.04 -9.25
CA ILE A 94 19.05 29.27 -10.02
C ILE A 94 19.62 29.11 -11.46
N ALA A 95 20.54 28.18 -11.67
CA ALA A 95 21.11 27.85 -12.97
C ALA A 95 20.39 26.70 -13.67
N ALA A 96 19.47 26.04 -13.00
CA ALA A 96 18.76 24.87 -13.52
C ALA A 96 17.37 25.26 -14.08
N THR A 97 17.33 26.25 -14.97
CA THR A 97 16.12 26.67 -15.70
C THR A 97 16.44 26.80 -17.20
N ALA A 98 15.46 26.61 -18.05
CA ALA A 98 15.57 26.85 -19.48
C ALA A 98 14.25 27.36 -20.04
N ASP A 99 14.34 28.11 -21.14
CA ASP A 99 13.15 28.53 -21.89
C ASP A 99 12.98 27.59 -23.07
N LEU A 100 11.80 26.95 -23.14
CA LEU A 100 11.44 26.04 -24.23
C LEU A 100 10.55 26.75 -25.24
N SER A 101 10.86 26.62 -26.54
CA SER A 101 9.99 27.12 -27.60
C SER A 101 9.85 26.12 -28.75
N THR A 102 8.69 26.17 -29.41
CA THR A 102 8.38 25.30 -30.56
C THR A 102 8.83 25.95 -31.89
N GLY A 103 9.39 27.16 -31.86
CA GLY A 103 9.80 27.92 -33.04
C GLY A 103 8.64 28.42 -33.94
N LYS A 104 7.46 27.83 -33.82
CA LYS A 104 6.30 28.11 -34.70
C LYS A 104 5.30 29.14 -34.16
N GLN A 105 5.26 29.41 -32.88
CA GLN A 105 4.20 30.21 -32.24
C GLN A 105 4.72 31.32 -31.30
N GLY A 106 6.03 31.50 -31.16
CA GLY A 106 6.60 32.52 -30.26
C GLY A 106 6.29 32.29 -28.76
N LEU A 107 5.70 31.16 -28.41
CA LEU A 107 5.46 30.79 -27.02
C LEU A 107 6.77 30.25 -26.42
N ALA A 108 7.33 30.99 -25.48
CA ALA A 108 8.42 30.51 -24.66
C ALA A 108 7.92 30.18 -23.27
N LEU A 109 8.19 28.97 -22.78
CA LEU A 109 7.83 28.51 -21.45
C LEU A 109 9.12 28.28 -20.65
N THR A 110 9.28 29.01 -19.56
CA THR A 110 10.38 28.78 -18.61
C THR A 110 10.07 27.56 -17.73
N VAL A 111 10.97 26.59 -17.75
CA VAL A 111 10.83 25.34 -17.01
C VAL A 111 12.04 25.05 -16.13
N GLU A 112 11.84 24.29 -15.08
CA GLU A 112 12.92 23.75 -14.25
C GLU A 112 13.63 22.62 -15.03
N MET A 113 14.96 22.60 -14.98
CA MET A 113 15.78 21.52 -15.51
C MET A 113 16.16 20.58 -14.38
N LEU A 114 15.79 19.32 -14.49
CA LEU A 114 16.12 18.28 -13.54
C LEU A 114 17.12 17.29 -14.12
N PRO A 115 18.24 17.01 -13.44
CA PRO A 115 19.19 16.01 -13.89
C PRO A 115 18.57 14.63 -13.75
N THR A 116 18.69 13.80 -14.78
CA THR A 116 18.23 12.41 -14.78
C THR A 116 19.26 11.48 -15.40
N ALA A 117 19.18 10.21 -15.04
CA ALA A 117 20.04 9.15 -15.53
C ALA A 117 19.28 7.81 -15.48
N GLU A 118 19.92 6.75 -15.96
CA GLU A 118 19.39 5.41 -15.88
C GLU A 118 19.12 5.00 -14.41
N GLY A 119 17.98 4.38 -14.16
CA GLY A 119 17.55 4.00 -12.81
C GLY A 119 16.87 5.10 -12.01
N ASP A 120 16.59 6.28 -12.59
CA ASP A 120 15.82 7.34 -11.93
C ASP A 120 14.37 6.87 -11.68
N PRO A 121 13.93 6.81 -10.42
CA PRO A 121 12.56 6.36 -10.07
C PRO A 121 11.44 7.19 -10.71
N LEU A 122 11.69 8.48 -11.01
CA LEU A 122 10.69 9.34 -11.68
C LEU A 122 10.41 8.90 -13.11
N LEU A 123 11.32 8.19 -13.74
CA LEU A 123 11.13 7.77 -15.13
C LEU A 123 10.10 6.64 -15.28
N GLY A 124 9.76 5.94 -14.20
CA GLY A 124 8.74 4.88 -14.23
C GLY A 124 9.04 3.77 -15.25
N GLY A 125 10.32 3.48 -15.52
CA GLY A 125 10.75 2.52 -16.54
C GLY A 125 10.95 3.09 -17.94
N LEU A 126 10.72 4.38 -18.15
CA LEU A 126 11.10 5.05 -19.40
C LEU A 126 12.63 5.11 -19.52
N PRO A 127 13.20 4.99 -20.73
CA PRO A 127 14.63 5.10 -20.92
C PRO A 127 15.12 6.51 -20.60
N ALA A 128 16.26 6.61 -19.91
CA ALA A 128 16.91 7.89 -19.66
C ALA A 128 17.37 8.55 -20.98
N PRO A 129 17.41 9.90 -21.05
CA PRO A 129 17.87 10.60 -22.25
C PRO A 129 19.35 10.35 -22.48
N ILE A 130 19.70 10.00 -23.71
CA ILE A 130 21.07 9.67 -24.12
C ILE A 130 21.69 10.85 -24.86
N GLY A 131 22.83 11.32 -24.36
CA GLY A 131 23.55 12.45 -24.96
C GLY A 131 22.91 13.82 -24.65
N LEU A 132 23.50 14.89 -25.14
CA LEU A 132 23.07 16.26 -24.85
C LEU A 132 21.89 16.74 -25.73
N ALA A 133 21.49 15.95 -26.72
CA ALA A 133 20.45 16.30 -27.68
C ALA A 133 19.10 15.62 -27.41
N ALA A 134 18.94 14.98 -26.24
CA ALA A 134 17.72 14.30 -25.86
C ALA A 134 17.24 14.76 -24.46
N MET A 135 15.94 14.86 -24.31
CA MET A 135 15.30 15.22 -23.03
C MET A 135 13.96 14.51 -22.87
N LEU A 136 13.47 14.46 -21.63
CA LEU A 136 12.08 14.11 -21.34
C LEU A 136 11.36 15.35 -20.80
N LEU A 137 10.07 15.42 -21.04
CA LEU A 137 9.21 16.51 -20.52
C LEU A 137 8.21 15.96 -19.51
N SER A 138 7.82 16.79 -18.56
CA SER A 138 6.59 16.54 -17.80
C SER A 138 5.37 16.71 -18.70
N GLN A 139 4.30 15.98 -18.41
CA GLN A 139 3.03 16.07 -19.15
C GLN A 139 2.51 17.50 -19.19
N THR A 140 2.62 18.24 -18.09
CA THR A 140 2.18 19.63 -17.99
C THR A 140 2.86 20.54 -19.02
N VAL A 141 4.17 20.38 -19.24
CA VAL A 141 4.93 21.12 -20.26
C VAL A 141 4.54 20.67 -21.66
N ALA A 142 4.43 19.37 -21.88
CA ALA A 142 4.06 18.81 -23.18
C ALA A 142 2.68 19.30 -23.64
N GLU A 143 1.70 19.36 -22.74
CA GLU A 143 0.36 19.88 -23.00
C GLU A 143 0.37 21.40 -23.29
N LYS A 144 1.10 22.19 -22.48
CA LYS A 144 1.20 23.65 -22.66
C LYS A 144 1.85 24.03 -23.99
N LEU A 145 2.84 23.28 -24.43
CA LEU A 145 3.54 23.53 -25.69
C LEU A 145 2.90 22.78 -26.88
N GLY A 146 1.96 21.87 -26.64
CA GLY A 146 1.32 21.05 -27.67
C GLY A 146 2.29 20.07 -28.36
N VAL A 147 3.29 19.54 -27.64
CA VAL A 147 4.34 18.68 -28.19
C VAL A 147 4.20 17.23 -27.69
N ARG A 148 4.81 16.32 -28.45
CA ARG A 148 4.80 14.88 -28.18
C ARG A 148 6.22 14.30 -28.23
N ALA A 149 6.35 13.08 -27.79
CA ALA A 149 7.58 12.32 -27.98
C ALA A 149 7.95 12.26 -29.48
N GLY A 150 9.22 12.51 -29.78
CA GLY A 150 9.76 12.61 -31.13
C GLY A 150 9.90 14.05 -31.67
N ASP A 151 9.21 15.03 -31.09
CA ASP A 151 9.28 16.42 -31.54
C ASP A 151 10.61 17.08 -31.14
N TRP A 152 11.02 18.10 -31.90
CA TRP A 152 12.18 18.91 -31.60
C TRP A 152 11.74 20.23 -30.98
N LEU A 153 12.41 20.60 -29.90
CA LEU A 153 12.20 21.88 -29.23
C LEU A 153 13.50 22.68 -29.22
N GLU A 154 13.35 23.98 -29.31
CA GLU A 154 14.42 24.91 -29.06
C GLU A 154 14.51 25.17 -27.53
N VAL A 155 15.66 24.82 -26.99
CA VAL A 155 15.99 25.06 -25.58
C VAL A 155 16.91 26.26 -25.51
N SER A 156 16.49 27.30 -24.81
CA SER A 156 17.26 28.54 -24.63
C SER A 156 17.75 28.67 -23.21
N VAL A 157 19.03 28.95 -23.05
CA VAL A 157 19.64 29.26 -21.76
C VAL A 157 20.17 30.71 -21.82
N SER A 158 19.67 31.54 -20.94
CA SER A 158 19.99 32.96 -20.90
C SER A 158 20.95 33.27 -19.74
N ARG A 159 21.85 34.25 -19.97
CA ARG A 159 22.71 34.85 -18.96
C ARG A 159 22.68 36.38 -19.05
N GLN A 160 23.04 37.07 -17.99
CA GLN A 160 23.17 38.53 -18.01
C GLN A 160 24.63 38.93 -17.91
N VAL A 161 25.12 39.65 -18.94
CA VAL A 161 26.49 40.16 -19.02
C VAL A 161 26.43 41.65 -19.22
N ALA A 162 27.06 42.41 -18.35
CA ALA A 162 27.12 43.89 -18.40
C ALA A 162 25.75 44.57 -18.65
N GLY A 163 24.68 44.05 -18.08
CA GLY A 163 23.32 44.57 -18.23
C GLY A 163 22.59 44.15 -19.51
N ARG A 164 23.21 43.35 -20.35
CA ARG A 164 22.59 42.77 -21.54
C ARG A 164 22.29 41.30 -21.35
N VAL A 165 21.14 40.87 -21.86
CA VAL A 165 20.75 39.44 -21.86
C VAL A 165 21.34 38.79 -23.11
N GLU A 166 22.15 37.78 -22.89
CA GLU A 166 22.66 36.90 -23.93
C GLU A 166 22.04 35.53 -23.79
N SER A 167 21.56 34.95 -24.89
CA SER A 167 20.94 33.62 -24.90
C SER A 167 21.66 32.71 -25.89
N GLN A 168 21.78 31.46 -25.50
CA GLN A 168 22.23 30.40 -26.38
C GLN A 168 21.09 29.43 -26.61
N HIS A 169 20.99 28.98 -27.85
CA HIS A 169 19.89 28.13 -28.32
C HIS A 169 20.45 26.76 -28.75
N THR A 170 19.73 25.72 -28.39
CA THR A 170 20.07 24.36 -28.80
C THR A 170 18.80 23.62 -29.13
N GLN A 171 18.78 22.87 -30.21
CA GLN A 171 17.67 22.00 -30.54
C GLN A 171 17.83 20.64 -29.84
N ILE A 172 16.82 20.25 -29.08
CA ILE A 172 16.82 19.02 -28.31
C ILE A 172 15.54 18.24 -28.60
N GLN A 173 15.68 16.95 -28.83
CA GLN A 173 14.56 16.07 -29.13
C GLN A 173 13.86 15.62 -27.84
N VAL A 174 12.54 15.67 -27.83
CA VAL A 174 11.70 15.09 -26.78
C VAL A 174 11.67 13.57 -26.95
N GLN A 175 12.41 12.84 -26.14
CA GLN A 175 12.48 11.38 -26.20
C GLN A 175 11.21 10.72 -25.66
N ALA A 176 10.69 11.23 -24.55
CA ALA A 176 9.45 10.75 -23.95
C ALA A 176 8.80 11.87 -23.11
N VAL A 177 7.53 11.65 -22.74
CA VAL A 177 6.74 12.51 -21.83
C VAL A 177 6.41 11.69 -20.58
N LEU A 178 6.78 12.23 -19.42
CA LEU A 178 6.45 11.62 -18.13
C LEU A 178 4.97 11.82 -17.82
N PRO A 179 4.27 10.80 -17.29
CA PRO A 179 2.88 10.94 -16.90
C PRO A 179 2.74 11.88 -15.68
N LEU A 180 1.54 12.45 -15.51
CA LEU A 180 1.25 13.42 -14.46
C LEU A 180 1.47 12.85 -13.06
N GLU A 181 1.19 11.56 -12.89
CA GLU A 181 1.36 10.82 -11.63
C GLU A 181 2.84 10.73 -11.21
N ALA A 182 3.76 10.69 -12.16
CA ALA A 182 5.19 10.64 -11.88
C ALA A 182 5.75 12.02 -11.52
N PHE A 183 5.28 13.09 -12.21
CA PHE A 183 5.74 14.44 -11.92
C PHE A 183 4.73 15.50 -12.42
N GLY A 184 4.09 16.19 -11.45
CA GLY A 184 2.98 17.12 -11.72
C GLY A 184 3.37 18.59 -11.91
N ARG A 185 4.68 18.94 -11.96
CA ARG A 185 5.15 20.31 -12.16
C ARG A 185 5.78 20.50 -13.53
N ASP A 186 5.96 21.77 -13.95
CA ASP A 186 6.62 22.11 -15.20
C ASP A 186 8.12 21.85 -15.09
N ALA A 187 8.60 20.81 -15.77
CA ALA A 187 10.02 20.47 -15.81
C ALA A 187 10.44 19.79 -17.11
N LEU A 188 11.71 19.93 -17.42
CA LEU A 188 12.41 19.08 -18.35
C LEU A 188 13.44 18.21 -17.62
N PHE A 189 13.57 16.98 -18.03
CA PHE A 189 14.53 16.02 -17.51
C PHE A 189 15.63 15.82 -18.55
N ALA A 190 16.86 16.11 -18.16
CA ALA A 190 17.99 16.06 -19.07
C ALA A 190 19.20 15.37 -18.42
N PRO A 191 20.16 14.87 -19.21
CA PRO A 191 21.42 14.38 -18.68
C PRO A 191 22.14 15.45 -17.88
N LEU A 192 22.81 15.05 -16.80
CA LEU A 192 23.56 15.97 -15.92
C LEU A 192 24.48 16.92 -16.71
N GLY A 193 25.13 16.42 -17.77
CA GLY A 193 26.04 17.22 -18.61
C GLY A 193 25.36 18.43 -19.25
N LEU A 194 24.06 18.39 -19.57
CA LEU A 194 23.36 19.55 -20.12
C LEU A 194 23.14 20.63 -19.05
N LEU A 195 22.82 20.22 -17.81
CA LEU A 195 22.68 21.15 -16.69
C LEU A 195 24.01 21.78 -16.30
N GLU A 196 25.09 21.00 -16.37
CA GLU A 196 26.45 21.49 -16.16
C GLU A 196 26.85 22.51 -17.24
N ALA A 197 26.51 22.24 -18.50
CA ALA A 197 26.71 23.15 -19.59
C ALA A 197 25.94 24.48 -19.42
N ALA A 198 24.68 24.40 -18.99
CA ALA A 198 23.86 25.57 -18.71
C ALA A 198 24.44 26.40 -17.54
N GLU A 199 24.92 25.74 -16.47
CA GLU A 199 25.57 26.41 -15.35
C GLU A 199 26.89 27.06 -15.76
N ASP A 200 27.73 26.38 -16.53
CA ASP A 200 29.01 26.90 -17.05
C ASP A 200 28.79 28.14 -17.93
N TYR A 201 27.79 28.08 -18.82
CA TYR A 201 27.45 29.23 -19.65
C TYR A 201 26.98 30.44 -18.81
N ARG A 202 26.16 30.23 -17.79
CA ARG A 202 25.73 31.30 -16.90
C ARG A 202 26.86 31.90 -16.07
N ASP A 203 27.86 31.09 -15.75
CA ASP A 203 29.08 31.52 -15.07
C ASP A 203 30.12 32.21 -16.03
N GLY A 204 29.75 32.44 -17.30
CA GLY A 204 30.63 33.08 -18.27
C GLY A 204 31.59 32.12 -18.97
N ARG A 205 31.53 30.83 -18.68
CA ARG A 205 32.38 29.83 -19.29
C ARG A 205 31.82 29.36 -20.62
N GLY A 206 32.68 29.12 -21.60
CA GLY A 206 32.30 28.55 -22.87
C GLY A 206 32.04 27.04 -22.76
N VAL A 207 31.10 26.54 -23.57
CA VAL A 207 30.75 25.11 -23.65
C VAL A 207 31.01 24.63 -25.09
N PRO A 208 32.24 24.18 -25.43
CA PRO A 208 32.58 23.78 -26.79
C PRO A 208 31.72 22.66 -27.33
N LEU A 209 31.29 21.73 -26.48
CA LEU A 209 30.42 20.57 -26.85
C LEU A 209 29.07 21.01 -27.45
N LEU A 210 28.56 22.17 -27.06
CA LEU A 210 27.30 22.73 -27.56
C LEU A 210 27.54 23.94 -28.50
N GLY A 211 28.83 24.30 -28.79
CA GLY A 211 29.18 25.46 -29.58
C GLY A 211 28.92 26.80 -28.89
N TRP A 212 28.66 26.79 -27.56
CA TRP A 212 28.36 28.02 -26.80
C TRP A 212 29.62 28.77 -26.45
N ARG A 213 29.64 30.06 -26.81
CA ARG A 213 30.79 30.92 -26.61
C ARG A 213 30.82 31.45 -25.16
N GLY A 214 32.04 31.55 -24.58
CA GLY A 214 32.27 32.09 -23.24
C GLY A 214 33.66 32.74 -23.18
N GLU A 215 33.88 33.49 -22.07
CA GLU A 215 35.14 34.24 -21.84
C GLU A 215 36.30 33.34 -21.40
N SER A 216 36.00 32.17 -20.84
CA SER A 216 36.99 31.19 -20.42
C SER A 216 36.58 29.78 -20.80
N THR A 217 37.56 28.93 -21.13
CA THR A 217 37.34 27.48 -21.24
C THR A 217 37.25 26.89 -19.83
N GLY A 218 36.12 26.27 -19.52
CA GLY A 218 35.90 25.65 -18.20
C GLY A 218 36.99 24.63 -17.90
N SER A 219 37.63 24.76 -16.74
CA SER A 219 38.49 23.75 -16.18
C SER A 219 37.69 22.64 -15.59
N SER A 220 37.94 21.41 -15.99
CA SER A 220 37.31 20.17 -15.43
C SER A 220 37.84 19.78 -14.05
N ALA A 221 38.57 20.66 -13.35
CA ALA A 221 39.07 20.39 -12.04
C ALA A 221 37.89 20.24 -11.05
N GLN A 222 37.72 19.05 -10.56
CA GLN A 222 36.83 18.62 -9.46
C GLN A 222 35.60 19.52 -9.23
N ARG A 223 34.60 19.40 -10.12
CA ARG A 223 33.31 20.08 -9.92
C ARG A 223 32.70 19.69 -8.59
N VAL A 224 32.23 20.67 -7.87
CA VAL A 224 31.54 20.51 -6.57
C VAL A 224 30.10 20.92 -6.77
N TYR A 225 29.20 20.10 -6.29
CA TYR A 225 27.76 20.31 -6.44
C TYR A 225 27.16 20.82 -5.14
N PRO A 226 26.22 21.77 -5.18
CA PRO A 226 25.58 22.30 -3.99
C PRO A 226 24.53 21.32 -3.41
N ALA A 227 24.05 20.41 -4.22
CA ALA A 227 23.00 19.44 -3.84
C ALA A 227 23.12 18.16 -4.66
N PHE A 228 22.29 17.19 -4.32
CA PHE A 228 22.09 15.95 -5.05
C PHE A 228 20.62 15.56 -5.01
N ARG A 229 20.17 14.75 -5.97
CA ARG A 229 18.91 14.01 -5.91
C ARG A 229 19.23 12.61 -5.40
N LEU A 230 18.55 12.17 -4.38
CA LEU A 230 18.72 10.86 -3.80
C LEU A 230 17.36 10.24 -3.50
N TYR A 231 17.19 8.99 -3.86
CA TYR A 231 15.99 8.23 -3.60
C TYR A 231 16.34 6.99 -2.78
N ALA A 232 15.62 6.80 -1.67
CA ALA A 232 15.70 5.56 -0.91
C ALA A 232 15.11 4.39 -1.73
N ARG A 233 15.58 3.17 -1.47
CA ARG A 233 15.12 1.97 -2.18
C ARG A 233 13.70 1.61 -1.78
N GLU A 234 13.43 1.59 -0.47
CA GLU A 234 12.13 1.32 0.10
C GLU A 234 11.69 2.45 1.03
N LEU A 235 10.40 2.48 1.37
CA LEU A 235 9.86 3.46 2.33
C LEU A 235 10.52 3.33 3.71
N SER A 236 10.85 2.11 4.11
CA SER A 236 11.54 1.80 5.37
C SER A 236 12.95 2.38 5.44
N ASP A 237 13.61 2.55 4.28
CA ASP A 237 14.99 3.04 4.20
C ASP A 237 15.10 4.56 4.33
N VAL A 238 14.00 5.29 4.10
CA VAL A 238 13.99 6.76 4.18
C VAL A 238 14.48 7.26 5.54
N GLU A 239 14.03 6.64 6.62
CA GLU A 239 14.43 7.03 7.97
C GLU A 239 15.88 6.63 8.28
N SER A 240 16.35 5.48 7.79
CA SER A 240 17.75 5.03 7.98
C SER A 240 18.72 5.96 7.26
N VAL A 241 18.43 6.36 6.03
CA VAL A 241 19.23 7.31 5.25
C VAL A 241 19.17 8.72 5.86
N ARG A 242 17.99 9.17 6.32
CA ARG A 242 17.86 10.45 7.05
C ARG A 242 18.78 10.47 8.28
N ARG A 243 18.80 9.41 9.07
CA ARG A 243 19.64 9.26 10.26
C ARG A 243 21.13 9.26 9.91
N TYR A 244 21.50 8.56 8.84
CA TYR A 244 22.87 8.56 8.31
C TYR A 244 23.38 9.97 8.02
N PHE A 245 22.55 10.85 7.42
CA PHE A 245 22.91 12.24 7.16
C PHE A 245 22.93 13.08 8.43
N ALA A 246 21.98 12.88 9.34
CA ALA A 246 21.91 13.60 10.63
C ALA A 246 23.16 13.36 11.48
N GLU A 247 23.67 12.11 11.54
CA GLU A 247 24.89 11.74 12.24
C GLU A 247 26.14 12.43 11.68
N ARG A 248 26.09 12.87 10.41
CA ARG A 248 27.16 13.60 9.73
C ARG A 248 26.95 15.11 9.72
N GLY A 249 25.96 15.59 10.46
CA GLY A 249 25.63 17.01 10.55
C GLY A 249 24.98 17.59 9.28
N LEU A 250 24.54 16.74 8.35
CA LEU A 250 23.85 17.19 7.15
C LEU A 250 22.34 17.10 7.36
N LEU A 251 21.67 18.24 7.29
CA LEU A 251 20.22 18.30 7.35
C LEU A 251 19.63 17.94 5.98
N VAL A 252 18.64 17.06 6.00
CA VAL A 252 17.91 16.64 4.78
C VAL A 252 16.41 16.79 5.02
N SER A 253 15.70 17.18 3.99
CA SER A 253 14.24 17.12 3.92
C SER A 253 13.83 15.76 3.40
N THR A 254 12.90 15.12 4.10
CA THR A 254 12.33 13.83 3.71
C THR A 254 10.87 13.77 4.11
N GLN A 255 10.12 12.85 3.54
CA GLN A 255 8.77 12.54 3.99
C GLN A 255 8.72 11.46 5.09
N ALA A 256 9.84 11.20 5.77
CA ALA A 256 9.93 10.20 6.84
C ALA A 256 8.85 10.37 7.92
N GLN A 257 8.49 11.61 8.23
CA GLN A 257 7.45 11.92 9.21
C GLN A 257 6.05 11.48 8.74
N THR A 258 5.72 11.71 7.47
CA THR A 258 4.46 11.26 6.86
C THR A 258 4.40 9.73 6.82
N ILE A 259 5.49 9.08 6.41
CA ILE A 259 5.62 7.62 6.41
C ILE A 259 5.41 7.07 7.83
N ALA A 260 6.09 7.65 8.84
CA ALA A 260 5.95 7.24 10.24
C ALA A 260 4.52 7.44 10.76
N GLN A 261 3.82 8.51 10.37
CA GLN A 261 2.43 8.73 10.72
C GLN A 261 1.50 7.66 10.15
N VAL A 262 1.66 7.29 8.87
CA VAL A 262 0.86 6.21 8.24
C VAL A 262 1.15 4.86 8.90
N GLN A 263 2.41 4.56 9.19
CA GLN A 263 2.80 3.34 9.88
C GLN A 263 2.23 3.28 11.31
N SER A 264 2.29 4.39 12.06
CA SER A 264 1.73 4.46 13.41
C SER A 264 0.21 4.33 13.40
N LEU A 265 -0.47 4.96 12.44
CA LEU A 265 -1.90 4.81 12.23
C LEU A 265 -2.27 3.35 11.94
N SER A 266 -1.55 2.70 11.04
CA SER A 266 -1.72 1.28 10.73
C SER A 266 -1.55 0.39 11.96
N SER A 267 -0.51 0.64 12.77
CA SER A 267 -0.24 -0.11 13.99
C SER A 267 -1.34 0.10 15.05
N ASN A 268 -1.71 1.36 15.30
CA ASN A 268 -2.74 1.70 16.27
C ASN A 268 -4.11 1.14 15.89
N LEU A 269 -4.52 1.28 14.63
CA LEU A 269 -5.72 0.64 14.11
C LEU A 269 -5.67 -0.87 14.29
N SER A 270 -4.52 -1.50 14.03
CA SER A 270 -4.35 -2.94 14.22
C SER A 270 -4.62 -3.38 15.65
N ILE A 271 -4.12 -2.66 16.64
CA ILE A 271 -4.37 -2.96 18.07
C ILE A 271 -5.86 -2.87 18.36
N VAL A 272 -6.52 -1.78 17.96
CA VAL A 272 -7.96 -1.60 18.18
C VAL A 272 -8.76 -2.72 17.53
N PHE A 273 -8.43 -3.09 16.29
CA PHE A 273 -9.11 -4.19 15.58
C PHE A 273 -8.90 -5.54 16.26
N TRP A 274 -7.70 -5.83 16.75
CA TRP A 274 -7.45 -7.06 17.48
C TRP A 274 -8.23 -7.13 18.80
N ILE A 275 -8.39 -6.01 19.52
CA ILE A 275 -9.22 -5.93 20.71
C ILE A 275 -10.68 -6.21 20.36
N ILE A 276 -11.22 -5.57 19.33
CA ILE A 276 -12.60 -5.79 18.86
C ILE A 276 -12.79 -7.24 18.43
N ALA A 277 -11.85 -7.80 17.67
CA ALA A 277 -11.90 -9.19 17.24
C ALA A 277 -11.90 -10.18 18.42
N ALA A 278 -11.07 -9.94 19.42
CA ALA A 278 -11.01 -10.77 20.62
C ALA A 278 -12.32 -10.72 21.42
N LEU A 279 -12.90 -9.53 21.61
CA LEU A 279 -14.19 -9.35 22.27
C LEU A 279 -15.33 -10.02 21.50
N ALA A 280 -15.35 -9.85 20.17
CA ALA A 280 -16.35 -10.47 19.31
C ALA A 280 -16.24 -12.00 19.33
N LEU A 281 -15.02 -12.53 19.28
CA LEU A 281 -14.77 -13.98 19.36
C LEU A 281 -15.20 -14.54 20.73
N ALA A 282 -14.91 -13.82 21.82
CA ALA A 282 -15.35 -14.17 23.16
C ALA A 282 -16.89 -14.15 23.29
N GLY A 283 -17.55 -13.14 22.70
CA GLY A 283 -19.00 -13.06 22.61
C GLY A 283 -19.63 -14.21 21.81
N ALA A 284 -19.05 -14.52 20.64
CA ALA A 284 -19.47 -15.66 19.84
C ALA A 284 -19.30 -17.00 20.60
N PHE A 285 -18.15 -17.17 21.25
CA PHE A 285 -17.88 -18.34 22.08
C PHE A 285 -18.93 -18.48 23.20
N ALA A 286 -19.21 -17.42 23.92
CA ALA A 286 -20.23 -17.41 25.00
C ALA A 286 -21.62 -17.74 24.45
N ALA A 287 -22.01 -17.18 23.30
CA ALA A 287 -23.29 -17.45 22.66
C ALA A 287 -23.43 -18.93 22.24
N ILE A 288 -22.37 -19.51 21.63
CA ILE A 288 -22.35 -20.91 21.21
C ILE A 288 -22.41 -21.82 22.48
N PHE A 289 -21.63 -21.51 23.50
CA PHE A 289 -21.60 -22.26 24.75
C PHE A 289 -22.97 -22.26 25.40
N ALA A 290 -23.62 -21.11 25.56
CA ALA A 290 -24.95 -20.97 26.09
C ALA A 290 -25.99 -21.70 25.23
N GLY A 291 -25.90 -21.59 23.90
CA GLY A 291 -26.75 -22.30 22.95
C GLY A 291 -26.60 -23.81 23.04
N ALA A 292 -25.37 -24.30 23.19
CA ALA A 292 -25.09 -25.73 23.36
C ALA A 292 -25.69 -26.27 24.69
N LEU A 293 -25.55 -25.52 25.78
CA LEU A 293 -26.17 -25.84 27.07
C LEU A 293 -27.72 -25.93 26.98
N ALA A 294 -28.32 -24.92 26.36
CA ALA A 294 -29.77 -24.86 26.17
C ALA A 294 -30.28 -26.00 25.26
N ALA A 295 -29.53 -26.33 24.20
CA ALA A 295 -29.86 -27.44 23.30
C ALA A 295 -29.81 -28.79 24.03
N VAL A 296 -28.78 -29.03 24.85
CA VAL A 296 -28.64 -30.22 25.65
C VAL A 296 -29.80 -30.36 26.62
N GLU A 297 -30.19 -29.30 27.31
CA GLU A 297 -31.29 -29.32 28.29
C GLU A 297 -32.66 -29.62 27.63
N ARG A 298 -32.94 -28.97 26.49
CA ARG A 298 -34.18 -29.21 25.72
C ARG A 298 -34.28 -30.65 25.19
N LYS A 299 -33.15 -31.19 24.68
CA LYS A 299 -33.09 -32.51 24.05
C LYS A 299 -32.72 -33.62 25.02
N ARG A 300 -32.79 -33.35 26.32
CA ARG A 300 -32.38 -34.29 27.37
C ARG A 300 -33.07 -35.65 27.25
N ARG A 301 -34.38 -35.69 26.93
CA ARG A 301 -35.12 -36.92 26.72
C ARG A 301 -34.64 -37.70 25.50
N GLU A 302 -34.46 -37.02 24.36
CA GLU A 302 -34.01 -37.65 23.12
C GLU A 302 -32.59 -38.20 23.29
N LEU A 303 -31.69 -37.42 23.95
CA LEU A 303 -30.33 -37.87 24.23
C LEU A 303 -30.27 -39.06 25.17
N SER A 304 -31.21 -39.16 26.15
CA SER A 304 -31.34 -40.35 27.02
C SER A 304 -31.77 -41.59 26.24
N VAL A 305 -32.73 -41.46 25.32
CA VAL A 305 -33.16 -42.58 24.43
C VAL A 305 -32.00 -43.02 23.54
N LEU A 306 -31.24 -42.11 22.93
CA LEU A 306 -30.06 -42.44 22.14
C LEU A 306 -29.00 -43.16 22.98
N ARG A 307 -28.85 -42.82 24.26
CA ARG A 307 -27.95 -43.48 25.18
C ARG A 307 -28.43 -44.92 25.50
N LEU A 308 -29.73 -45.14 25.67
CA LEU A 308 -30.32 -46.45 25.85
C LEU A 308 -30.16 -47.36 24.60
N LEU A 309 -30.14 -46.76 23.42
CA LEU A 309 -29.84 -47.45 22.14
C LEU A 309 -28.34 -47.79 21.96
N GLY A 310 -27.50 -47.51 22.97
CA GLY A 310 -26.09 -47.92 22.99
C GLY A 310 -25.14 -46.90 22.42
N LEU A 311 -25.56 -45.61 22.23
CA LEU A 311 -24.65 -44.52 21.85
C LEU A 311 -23.84 -44.09 23.07
N GLY A 312 -22.51 -44.23 23.01
CA GLY A 312 -21.60 -43.77 24.07
C GLY A 312 -21.53 -42.24 24.20
N THR A 313 -21.04 -41.78 25.35
CA THR A 313 -20.90 -40.36 25.68
C THR A 313 -20.17 -39.56 24.64
N ALA A 314 -19.10 -40.14 24.03
CA ALA A 314 -18.33 -39.52 22.95
C ALA A 314 -19.17 -39.30 21.67
N ALA A 315 -20.08 -40.22 21.33
CA ALA A 315 -20.95 -40.04 20.18
C ALA A 315 -22.02 -38.95 20.40
N LEU A 316 -22.53 -38.81 21.61
CA LEU A 316 -23.46 -37.74 21.99
C LEU A 316 -22.76 -36.37 22.01
N LEU A 317 -21.54 -36.30 22.51
CA LEU A 317 -20.72 -35.08 22.45
C LEU A 317 -20.41 -34.69 21.00
N LEU A 318 -20.02 -35.64 20.16
CA LEU A 318 -19.81 -35.42 18.76
C LEU A 318 -21.06 -34.89 18.03
N PHE A 319 -22.25 -35.39 18.42
CA PHE A 319 -23.52 -34.90 17.89
C PHE A 319 -23.72 -33.40 18.15
N VAL A 320 -23.50 -32.94 19.39
CA VAL A 320 -23.60 -31.51 19.76
C VAL A 320 -22.56 -30.66 19.05
N VAL A 321 -21.31 -31.15 18.97
CA VAL A 321 -20.23 -30.46 18.30
C VAL A 321 -20.51 -30.30 16.80
N LEU A 322 -21.05 -31.34 16.14
CA LEU A 322 -21.40 -31.26 14.73
C LEU A 322 -22.50 -30.25 14.44
N GLN A 323 -23.50 -30.13 15.30
CA GLN A 323 -24.55 -29.10 15.16
C GLN A 323 -23.99 -27.69 15.28
N ALA A 324 -23.07 -27.46 16.23
CA ALA A 324 -22.37 -26.17 16.34
C ALA A 324 -21.48 -25.87 15.13
N LEU A 325 -20.79 -26.88 14.60
CA LEU A 325 -19.99 -26.75 13.37
C LEU A 325 -20.84 -26.41 12.14
N TYR A 326 -22.02 -27.04 11.98
CA TYR A 326 -22.95 -26.68 10.90
C TYR A 326 -23.42 -25.22 11.04
N SER A 327 -23.79 -24.80 12.26
CA SER A 327 -24.17 -23.41 12.51
C SER A 327 -23.03 -22.44 12.22
N GLY A 328 -21.80 -22.75 12.63
CA GLY A 328 -20.60 -21.97 12.35
C GLY A 328 -20.30 -21.85 10.85
N LEU A 329 -20.39 -22.97 10.13
CA LEU A 329 -20.15 -23.00 8.68
C LEU A 329 -21.17 -22.14 7.92
N PHE A 330 -22.46 -22.30 8.22
CA PHE A 330 -23.51 -21.47 7.60
C PHE A 330 -23.39 -20.00 7.98
N ALA A 331 -23.01 -19.71 9.24
CA ALA A 331 -22.80 -18.34 9.69
C ALA A 331 -21.65 -17.67 8.95
N VAL A 332 -20.53 -18.36 8.78
CA VAL A 332 -19.39 -17.82 8.01
C VAL A 332 -19.79 -17.62 6.55
N ALA A 333 -20.43 -18.62 5.90
CA ALA A 333 -20.87 -18.49 4.53
C ALA A 333 -21.81 -17.30 4.30
N LEU A 334 -22.79 -17.12 5.18
CA LEU A 334 -23.73 -15.99 5.12
C LEU A 334 -23.03 -14.65 5.41
N SER A 335 -22.09 -14.62 6.37
CA SER A 335 -21.31 -13.42 6.71
C SER A 335 -20.41 -13.00 5.55
N VAL A 336 -19.79 -13.96 4.83
CA VAL A 336 -18.99 -13.69 3.62
C VAL A 336 -19.87 -13.14 2.51
N ALA A 337 -21.07 -13.69 2.31
CA ALA A 337 -22.00 -13.15 1.32
C ALA A 337 -22.46 -11.72 1.64
N LEU A 338 -22.77 -11.44 2.90
CA LEU A 338 -23.11 -10.09 3.36
C LEU A 338 -21.94 -9.12 3.23
N TYR A 339 -20.72 -9.58 3.55
CA TYR A 339 -19.52 -8.80 3.38
C TYR A 339 -19.30 -8.44 1.89
N ALA A 340 -19.47 -9.38 0.97
CA ALA A 340 -19.30 -9.11 -0.46
C ALA A 340 -20.27 -8.03 -0.98
N VAL A 341 -21.50 -8.01 -0.48
CA VAL A 341 -22.46 -6.94 -0.80
C VAL A 341 -22.02 -5.61 -0.17
N ALA A 342 -21.57 -5.65 1.09
CA ALA A 342 -21.08 -4.45 1.79
C ALA A 342 -19.81 -3.90 1.13
N GLU A 343 -18.87 -4.74 0.70
CA GLU A 343 -17.64 -4.38 0.00
C GLU A 343 -17.94 -3.64 -1.29
N GLN A 344 -18.86 -4.17 -2.13
CA GLN A 344 -19.29 -3.49 -3.35
C GLN A 344 -19.92 -2.12 -3.06
N GLY A 345 -20.80 -2.05 -2.05
CA GLY A 345 -21.42 -0.78 -1.64
C GLY A 345 -20.42 0.24 -1.11
N LEU A 346 -19.47 -0.18 -0.28
CA LEU A 346 -18.44 0.69 0.29
C LEU A 346 -17.48 1.19 -0.81
N ASN A 347 -17.04 0.31 -1.69
CA ASN A 347 -16.17 0.69 -2.80
C ASN A 347 -16.89 1.64 -3.78
N TYR A 348 -18.19 1.45 -4.04
CA TYR A 348 -18.95 2.37 -4.86
C TYR A 348 -19.13 3.76 -4.22
N LEU A 349 -19.33 3.81 -2.90
CA LEU A 349 -19.63 5.08 -2.19
C LEU A 349 -18.38 5.87 -1.80
N LEU A 350 -17.27 5.19 -1.46
CA LEU A 350 -16.10 5.80 -0.84
C LEU A 350 -14.91 5.96 -1.78
N VAL A 351 -14.86 5.21 -2.88
CA VAL A 351 -13.74 5.31 -3.83
C VAL A 351 -13.99 6.46 -4.79
N GLN A 352 -13.12 7.47 -4.73
CA GLN A 352 -13.14 8.64 -5.62
C GLN A 352 -12.11 8.56 -6.75
N VAL A 353 -11.09 7.71 -6.60
CA VAL A 353 -9.99 7.55 -7.55
C VAL A 353 -9.99 6.13 -8.11
N ALA A 354 -9.87 6.01 -9.42
CA ALA A 354 -9.82 4.70 -10.08
C ALA A 354 -8.59 3.91 -9.60
N GLY A 355 -8.81 2.65 -9.19
CA GLY A 355 -7.76 1.76 -8.70
C GLY A 355 -7.63 1.70 -7.17
N GLU A 356 -8.36 2.53 -6.42
CA GLU A 356 -8.38 2.44 -4.96
C GLU A 356 -9.51 1.53 -4.47
N TYR A 357 -9.29 0.93 -3.32
CA TYR A 357 -10.28 0.10 -2.64
C TYR A 357 -10.48 0.62 -1.21
N ALA A 358 -11.71 1.02 -0.88
CA ALA A 358 -12.07 1.40 0.49
C ALA A 358 -12.12 0.17 1.41
N SER A 359 -12.55 -0.97 0.87
CA SER A 359 -12.63 -2.25 1.58
C SER A 359 -12.11 -3.37 0.69
N GLN A 360 -11.17 -4.16 1.21
CA GLN A 360 -10.62 -5.32 0.51
C GLN A 360 -10.17 -6.37 1.51
N LEU A 361 -10.56 -7.63 1.27
CA LEU A 361 -10.06 -8.78 2.00
C LEU A 361 -9.40 -9.78 1.05
N LEU A 362 -8.19 -10.21 1.38
CA LEU A 362 -7.55 -11.32 0.67
C LEU A 362 -8.18 -12.65 1.10
N TRP A 363 -8.12 -13.65 0.22
CA TRP A 363 -8.63 -15.00 0.46
C TRP A 363 -8.10 -15.64 1.78
N ARG A 364 -6.89 -15.27 2.19
CA ARG A 364 -6.27 -15.72 3.46
C ARG A 364 -7.08 -15.29 4.68
N HIS A 365 -7.69 -14.12 4.66
CA HIS A 365 -8.48 -13.59 5.77
C HIS A 365 -9.79 -14.35 5.94
N TYR A 366 -10.41 -14.77 4.82
CA TYR A 366 -11.61 -15.63 4.86
C TYR A 366 -11.30 -17.01 5.47
N LEU A 367 -10.16 -17.61 5.10
CA LEU A 367 -9.72 -18.87 5.68
C LEU A 367 -9.42 -18.76 7.18
N LEU A 368 -8.79 -17.67 7.58
CA LEU A 368 -8.49 -17.40 8.99
C LEU A 368 -9.77 -17.20 9.80
N ALA A 369 -10.74 -16.45 9.27
CA ALA A 369 -12.05 -16.26 9.89
C ALA A 369 -12.80 -17.59 10.01
N LEU A 370 -12.84 -18.40 8.95
CA LEU A 370 -13.46 -19.73 8.97
C LEU A 370 -12.80 -20.62 10.02
N PHE A 371 -11.49 -20.72 10.04
CA PHE A 371 -10.76 -21.54 11.01
C PHE A 371 -11.00 -21.11 12.45
N SER A 372 -10.91 -19.81 12.74
CA SER A 372 -11.12 -19.27 14.09
C SER A 372 -12.55 -19.54 14.60
N VAL A 373 -13.56 -19.35 13.74
CA VAL A 373 -14.96 -19.63 14.08
C VAL A 373 -15.18 -21.12 14.32
N LEU A 374 -14.67 -22.01 13.46
CA LEU A 374 -14.81 -23.46 13.63
C LEU A 374 -14.12 -23.95 14.91
N VAL A 375 -12.95 -23.41 15.25
CA VAL A 375 -12.27 -23.73 16.51
C VAL A 375 -13.10 -23.25 17.70
N ALA A 376 -13.61 -22.02 17.66
CA ALA A 376 -14.47 -21.49 18.71
C ALA A 376 -15.75 -22.32 18.89
N CYS A 377 -16.41 -22.69 17.77
CA CYS A 377 -17.58 -23.58 17.77
C CYS A 377 -17.28 -24.94 18.41
N THR A 378 -16.15 -25.54 18.03
CA THR A 378 -15.74 -26.85 18.55
C THR A 378 -15.47 -26.80 20.05
N LEU A 379 -14.70 -25.83 20.51
CA LEU A 379 -14.35 -25.65 21.92
C LEU A 379 -15.59 -25.33 22.78
N ALA A 380 -16.42 -24.38 22.34
CA ALA A 380 -17.62 -23.98 23.07
C ALA A 380 -18.63 -25.11 23.14
N ALA A 381 -18.87 -25.81 22.05
CA ALA A 381 -19.79 -26.95 22.00
C ALA A 381 -19.26 -28.17 22.80
N ALA A 382 -17.95 -28.42 22.77
CA ALA A 382 -17.34 -29.47 23.57
C ALA A 382 -17.49 -29.20 25.09
N LEU A 383 -17.21 -27.96 25.51
CA LEU A 383 -17.38 -27.56 26.93
C LEU A 383 -18.83 -27.55 27.35
N GLY A 384 -19.74 -27.03 26.52
CA GLY A 384 -21.19 -27.05 26.77
C GLY A 384 -21.75 -28.47 26.75
N GLY A 385 -21.32 -29.26 25.80
CA GLY A 385 -21.73 -30.67 25.63
C GLY A 385 -21.17 -31.61 26.71
N TRP A 386 -20.10 -31.25 27.43
CA TRP A 386 -19.56 -32.10 28.48
C TRP A 386 -20.60 -32.39 29.61
N ARG A 387 -21.56 -31.52 29.78
CA ARG A 387 -22.72 -31.79 30.68
C ARG A 387 -23.58 -32.97 30.18
N VAL A 388 -23.61 -33.26 28.89
CA VAL A 388 -24.29 -34.48 28.35
C VAL A 388 -23.68 -35.74 28.94
N ALA A 389 -22.37 -35.74 29.21
CA ALA A 389 -21.68 -36.85 29.86
C ALA A 389 -22.23 -37.23 31.23
N ARG A 390 -22.84 -36.28 31.93
CA ARG A 390 -23.39 -36.45 33.28
C ARG A 390 -24.89 -36.76 33.30
N ILE A 391 -25.56 -36.90 32.14
CA ILE A 391 -26.96 -37.30 32.07
C ILE A 391 -27.03 -38.79 32.34
N GLU A 392 -27.62 -39.20 33.49
CA GLU A 392 -27.92 -40.60 33.79
C GLU A 392 -29.11 -41.08 32.92
N ALA A 393 -28.98 -42.27 32.32
CA ALA A 393 -30.04 -42.87 31.50
C ALA A 393 -31.35 -43.03 32.25
N SER A 394 -31.29 -43.17 33.59
CA SER A 394 -32.43 -43.33 34.50
C SER A 394 -33.23 -42.05 34.71
N GLN A 395 -32.62 -40.86 34.55
CA GLN A 395 -33.30 -39.59 34.84
C GLN A 395 -34.28 -39.17 33.72
N GLY A 396 -34.11 -39.67 32.48
CA GLY A 396 -35.06 -39.40 31.39
C GLY A 396 -36.39 -40.10 31.50
N ILE A 397 -36.49 -41.17 32.30
CA ILE A 397 -37.69 -42.03 32.46
C ILE A 397 -38.48 -41.62 33.73
N ARG A 398 -37.84 -40.98 34.72
CA ARG A 398 -38.42 -40.70 36.04
C ARG A 398 -39.28 -39.42 36.14
N ASN A 399 -39.36 -38.62 35.11
CA ASN A 399 -40.18 -37.41 35.02
C ASN A 399 -41.36 -37.58 34.06
N VAL A 400 -42.08 -38.70 34.17
CA VAL A 400 -43.43 -38.93 33.62
C VAL A 400 -44.42 -38.84 34.74
#